data_bdc28e0f66de8b98f990aba178a004aa
#
_entry.id   bdc28e0f66de8b98f990aba178a004aa
#
_cell.length_a   1.000
_cell.length_b   1.000
_cell.length_c   1.000
_cell.angle_alpha   90.00
_cell.angle_beta   90.00
_cell.angle_gamma   90.00
#
_symmetry.space_group_name_H-M   'P 1'
#
loop_
_entity.id
_entity.type
_entity.pdbx_description
1 polymer ?
#
loop_
_entity_poly.entity_id
_entity_poly.type
_entity_poly.pdbx_seq_one_letter_code
_entity_poly.pdbx_strand_id
1 'polypeptide(L)'
;MSETASSKYLVTGGAGYVGGVVAAHLLEAGHEVTVLDDLSTGFRSGVPAGATFIEGRIQDAAEHLDPSYHGVLHFAASSQVGESVANPGKYWENNVGGTLALLAAMRGAGVRRLVFSSTAATYGEPGDGLLTESSPTAPTNPYGASKLAVDHMIAGECVAHGLAAVSLRYFNVAGAYGQFGELHDPETHLIPLVLQVALGQRESISVFGEDYPTLDGTCVRDYIHVADLAEAHLSALRVAAEGEHLVCNLGNGSGFSVREVIETVRKVTGKEIPESVAPRRAGDPAFLVASARTAHERLGWTPTRSDLTGIVTDAWNFTRARRG
;
A
#
# COMPACT_ATOMS: atom_id res chain seq x y z
N MET A 1 4.47 -28.48 14.84
CA MET A 1 4.67 -27.40 13.87
C MET A 1 4.71 -28.08 12.51
N SER A 2 3.67 -27.99 11.71
CA SER A 2 3.65 -28.52 10.33
C SER A 2 4.58 -27.60 9.53
N GLU A 3 5.66 -28.13 8.96
CA GLU A 3 6.45 -27.43 7.94
C GLU A 3 5.49 -27.04 6.82
N THR A 4 5.21 -25.75 6.69
CA THR A 4 4.52 -25.24 5.52
C THR A 4 5.47 -25.45 4.34
N ALA A 5 5.06 -26.25 3.36
CA ALA A 5 5.86 -26.51 2.16
C ALA A 5 6.25 -25.18 1.52
N SER A 6 7.51 -25.03 1.12
CA SER A 6 7.99 -23.86 0.38
C SER A 6 7.16 -23.70 -0.89
N SER A 7 6.69 -22.49 -1.15
CA SER A 7 5.94 -22.13 -2.35
C SER A 7 6.64 -20.98 -3.06
N LYS A 8 6.50 -20.89 -4.37
CA LYS A 8 7.12 -19.84 -5.19
C LYS A 8 6.10 -18.75 -5.54
N TYR A 9 6.45 -17.50 -5.29
CA TYR A 9 5.59 -16.35 -5.55
C TYR A 9 6.26 -15.31 -6.46
N LEU A 10 5.47 -14.69 -7.33
CA LEU A 10 5.86 -13.49 -8.05
C LEU A 10 5.35 -12.26 -7.29
N VAL A 11 6.25 -11.32 -7.00
CA VAL A 11 5.94 -10.01 -6.42
C VAL A 11 6.23 -8.95 -7.47
N THR A 12 5.19 -8.39 -8.09
CA THR A 12 5.36 -7.27 -9.01
C THR A 12 5.40 -5.96 -8.24
N GLY A 13 6.27 -5.04 -8.59
CA GLY A 13 6.49 -3.82 -7.82
C GLY A 13 7.24 -4.07 -6.50
N GLY A 14 8.01 -5.16 -6.45
CA GLY A 14 8.72 -5.56 -5.23
C GLY A 14 10.02 -4.80 -4.94
N ALA A 15 10.41 -3.86 -5.80
CA ALA A 15 11.46 -2.88 -5.52
C ALA A 15 10.93 -1.61 -4.85
N GLY A 16 9.60 -1.46 -4.75
CA GLY A 16 8.92 -0.39 -4.02
C GLY A 16 8.81 -0.66 -2.53
N TYR A 17 8.31 0.33 -1.78
CA TYR A 17 8.20 0.29 -0.33
C TYR A 17 7.40 -0.92 0.18
N VAL A 18 6.12 -1.01 -0.14
CA VAL A 18 5.24 -2.08 0.36
C VAL A 18 5.64 -3.44 -0.22
N GLY A 19 5.88 -3.50 -1.54
CA GLY A 19 6.24 -4.74 -2.22
C GLY A 19 7.54 -5.35 -1.69
N GLY A 20 8.55 -4.53 -1.38
CA GLY A 20 9.83 -4.96 -0.81
C GLY A 20 9.68 -5.56 0.58
N VAL A 21 8.87 -4.94 1.46
CA VAL A 21 8.58 -5.47 2.80
C VAL A 21 7.81 -6.79 2.71
N VAL A 22 6.82 -6.89 1.83
CA VAL A 22 6.06 -8.13 1.63
C VAL A 22 6.96 -9.24 1.08
N ALA A 23 7.85 -8.93 0.12
CA ALA A 23 8.81 -9.88 -0.40
C ALA A 23 9.78 -10.39 0.69
N ALA A 24 10.22 -9.50 1.61
CA ALA A 24 11.04 -9.89 2.76
C ALA A 24 10.28 -10.86 3.70
N HIS A 25 9.02 -10.56 4.04
CA HIS A 25 8.19 -11.44 4.88
C HIS A 25 7.93 -12.82 4.24
N LEU A 26 7.76 -12.87 2.90
CA LEU A 26 7.63 -14.16 2.19
C LEU A 26 8.90 -15.00 2.29
N LEU A 27 10.08 -14.38 2.13
CA LEU A 27 11.38 -15.07 2.29
C LEU A 27 11.58 -15.56 3.72
N GLU A 28 11.24 -14.73 4.73
CA GLU A 28 11.31 -15.10 6.15
C GLU A 28 10.35 -16.24 6.50
N ALA A 29 9.22 -16.34 5.80
CA ALA A 29 8.29 -17.46 5.91
C ALA A 29 8.77 -18.73 5.16
N GLY A 30 9.95 -18.72 4.53
CA GLY A 30 10.53 -19.86 3.85
C GLY A 30 10.06 -20.07 2.41
N HIS A 31 9.46 -19.08 1.79
CA HIS A 31 9.01 -19.14 0.40
C HIS A 31 10.09 -18.68 -0.59
N GLU A 32 9.99 -19.15 -1.83
CA GLU A 32 10.77 -18.62 -2.95
C GLU A 32 10.09 -17.38 -3.52
N VAL A 33 10.84 -16.31 -3.72
CA VAL A 33 10.32 -15.03 -4.18
C VAL A 33 11.05 -14.57 -5.44
N THR A 34 10.28 -14.27 -6.47
CA THR A 34 10.75 -13.53 -7.64
C THR A 34 10.12 -12.14 -7.62
N VAL A 35 10.94 -11.10 -7.73
CA VAL A 35 10.50 -9.71 -7.85
C VAL A 35 10.58 -9.29 -9.31
N LEU A 36 9.47 -8.79 -9.87
CA LEU A 36 9.42 -8.14 -11.18
C LEU A 36 9.14 -6.66 -10.98
N ASP A 37 10.07 -5.79 -11.40
CA ASP A 37 9.98 -4.34 -11.22
C ASP A 37 10.79 -3.63 -12.31
N ASP A 38 10.28 -2.54 -12.87
CA ASP A 38 10.95 -1.76 -13.92
C ASP A 38 11.80 -0.61 -13.35
N LEU A 39 11.87 -0.50 -12.03
CA LEU A 39 12.58 0.54 -11.29
C LEU A 39 12.17 1.98 -11.65
N SER A 40 10.99 2.17 -12.25
CA SER A 40 10.49 3.50 -12.62
C SER A 40 10.22 4.41 -11.41
N THR A 41 9.87 3.81 -10.27
CA THR A 41 9.69 4.49 -8.98
C THR A 41 10.29 3.70 -7.81
N GLY A 42 10.59 2.43 -8.03
CA GLY A 42 11.25 1.54 -7.07
C GLY A 42 12.78 1.71 -7.12
N PHE A 43 13.44 1.14 -6.12
CA PHE A 43 14.90 1.16 -6.02
C PHE A 43 15.45 -0.26 -5.92
N ARG A 44 16.56 -0.55 -6.60
CA ARG A 44 17.21 -1.87 -6.52
C ARG A 44 17.52 -2.30 -5.08
N SER A 45 17.79 -1.32 -4.18
CA SER A 45 17.99 -1.55 -2.75
C SER A 45 16.71 -1.94 -1.99
N GLY A 46 15.52 -1.77 -2.58
CA GLY A 46 14.23 -2.22 -2.05
C GLY A 46 13.98 -3.72 -2.25
N VAL A 47 14.76 -4.38 -3.11
CA VAL A 47 14.64 -5.83 -3.33
C VAL A 47 15.39 -6.58 -2.22
N PRO A 48 14.71 -7.45 -1.45
CA PRO A 48 15.34 -8.17 -0.36
C PRO A 48 16.39 -9.18 -0.86
N ALA A 49 17.45 -9.33 -0.07
CA ALA A 49 18.45 -10.36 -0.31
C ALA A 49 17.78 -11.76 -0.27
N GLY A 50 18.06 -12.60 -1.26
CA GLY A 50 17.43 -13.92 -1.41
C GLY A 50 16.27 -13.96 -2.40
N ALA A 51 15.69 -12.83 -2.79
CA ALA A 51 14.76 -12.79 -3.91
C ALA A 51 15.49 -12.83 -5.27
N THR A 52 14.93 -13.57 -6.20
CA THR A 52 15.31 -13.44 -7.62
C THR A 52 14.76 -12.12 -8.15
N PHE A 53 15.60 -11.29 -8.74
CA PHE A 53 15.16 -10.01 -9.31
C PHE A 53 15.16 -10.06 -10.83
N ILE A 54 14.04 -9.61 -11.40
CA ILE A 54 13.85 -9.41 -12.84
C ILE A 54 13.53 -7.94 -13.06
N GLU A 55 14.40 -7.24 -13.78
CA GLU A 55 14.13 -5.88 -14.23
C GLU A 55 13.27 -5.94 -15.48
N GLY A 56 12.03 -5.51 -15.38
CA GLY A 56 11.07 -5.60 -16.48
C GLY A 56 9.72 -5.00 -16.13
N ARG A 57 8.93 -4.73 -17.14
CA ARG A 57 7.59 -4.17 -16.99
C ARG A 57 6.58 -5.26 -16.68
N ILE A 58 5.51 -4.89 -15.97
CA ILE A 58 4.39 -5.81 -15.68
C ILE A 58 3.74 -6.36 -16.99
N GLN A 59 3.78 -5.62 -18.07
CA GLN A 59 3.28 -6.05 -19.39
C GLN A 59 4.03 -7.29 -19.93
N ASP A 60 5.27 -7.50 -19.48
CA ASP A 60 6.14 -8.59 -19.90
C ASP A 60 6.02 -9.82 -18.97
N ALA A 61 5.07 -9.82 -18.03
CA ALA A 61 4.88 -10.89 -17.03
C ALA A 61 4.72 -12.29 -17.64
N ALA A 62 4.21 -12.40 -18.88
CA ALA A 62 4.07 -13.67 -19.58
C ALA A 62 5.40 -14.37 -19.87
N GLU A 63 6.50 -13.62 -19.94
CA GLU A 63 7.86 -14.18 -20.16
C GLU A 63 8.44 -14.78 -18.89
N HIS A 64 7.85 -14.50 -17.73
CA HIS A 64 8.40 -14.80 -16.41
C HIS A 64 7.51 -15.69 -15.55
N LEU A 65 6.23 -15.89 -15.94
CA LEU A 65 5.30 -16.77 -15.24
C LEU A 65 5.25 -18.15 -15.88
N ASP A 66 5.33 -19.17 -15.03
CA ASP A 66 5.18 -20.58 -15.38
C ASP A 66 4.35 -21.32 -14.31
N PRO A 67 3.93 -22.59 -14.55
CA PRO A 67 3.12 -23.34 -13.58
C PRO A 67 3.75 -23.61 -12.21
N SER A 68 5.04 -23.31 -12.02
CA SER A 68 5.71 -23.46 -10.72
C SER A 68 5.32 -22.40 -9.71
N TYR A 69 4.80 -21.26 -10.17
CA TYR A 69 4.34 -20.19 -9.29
C TYR A 69 3.02 -20.55 -8.61
N HIS A 70 3.00 -20.42 -7.29
CA HIS A 70 1.81 -20.67 -6.47
C HIS A 70 0.83 -19.49 -6.48
N GLY A 71 1.32 -18.29 -6.73
CA GLY A 71 0.50 -17.07 -6.79
C GLY A 71 1.32 -15.82 -7.09
N VAL A 72 0.59 -14.73 -7.26
CA VAL A 72 1.13 -13.38 -7.52
C VAL A 72 0.67 -12.42 -6.43
N LEU A 73 1.60 -11.58 -5.94
CA LEU A 73 1.29 -10.40 -5.13
C LEU A 73 1.60 -9.17 -5.98
N HIS A 74 0.56 -8.38 -6.26
CA HIS A 74 0.62 -7.33 -7.28
C HIS A 74 0.63 -5.94 -6.66
N PHE A 75 1.82 -5.31 -6.65
CA PHE A 75 2.05 -3.94 -6.16
C PHE A 75 2.42 -2.96 -7.27
N ALA A 76 2.90 -3.44 -8.43
CA ALA A 76 3.33 -2.58 -9.53
C ALA A 76 2.20 -1.65 -9.97
N ALA A 77 2.35 -0.36 -9.72
CA ALA A 77 1.39 0.67 -10.09
C ALA A 77 2.00 2.06 -9.97
N SER A 78 1.53 2.99 -10.80
CA SER A 78 1.68 4.43 -10.53
C SER A 78 0.71 4.80 -9.41
N SER A 79 1.16 5.50 -8.34
CA SER A 79 0.41 5.67 -7.09
C SER A 79 0.23 7.12 -6.63
N GLN A 80 0.82 8.10 -7.31
CA GLN A 80 0.74 9.50 -6.90
C GLN A 80 -0.57 10.16 -7.37
N VAL A 81 -1.45 10.50 -6.41
CA VAL A 81 -2.77 11.09 -6.69
C VAL A 81 -2.65 12.37 -7.51
N GLY A 82 -1.76 13.29 -7.12
CA GLY A 82 -1.58 14.56 -7.85
C GLY A 82 -1.08 14.37 -9.29
N GLU A 83 -0.13 13.46 -9.51
CA GLU A 83 0.33 13.12 -10.85
C GLU A 83 -0.78 12.50 -11.69
N SER A 84 -1.65 11.68 -11.09
CA SER A 84 -2.75 11.05 -11.82
C SER A 84 -3.71 12.05 -12.44
N VAL A 85 -3.95 13.18 -11.78
CA VAL A 85 -4.78 14.28 -12.30
C VAL A 85 -4.09 14.99 -13.46
N ALA A 86 -2.78 15.20 -13.36
CA ALA A 86 -1.99 15.87 -14.41
C ALA A 86 -1.71 14.97 -15.62
N ASN A 87 -1.54 13.66 -15.40
CA ASN A 87 -1.22 12.70 -16.44
C ASN A 87 -2.04 11.40 -16.31
N PRO A 88 -3.36 11.44 -16.54
CA PRO A 88 -4.24 10.30 -16.36
C PRO A 88 -3.92 9.12 -17.27
N GLY A 89 -3.43 9.37 -18.49
CA GLY A 89 -3.08 8.33 -19.46
C GLY A 89 -2.06 7.33 -18.92
N LYS A 90 -1.03 7.82 -18.20
CA LYS A 90 -0.03 6.97 -17.54
C LYS A 90 -0.68 5.95 -16.58
N TYR A 91 -1.68 6.38 -15.82
CA TYR A 91 -2.38 5.53 -14.85
C TYR A 91 -3.27 4.48 -15.52
N TRP A 92 -3.94 4.84 -16.60
CA TRP A 92 -4.72 3.88 -17.39
C TRP A 92 -3.82 2.86 -18.08
N GLU A 93 -2.76 3.29 -18.71
CA GLU A 93 -1.81 2.40 -19.42
C GLU A 93 -1.10 1.46 -18.43
N ASN A 94 -0.50 2.02 -17.36
CA ASN A 94 0.30 1.24 -16.44
C ASN A 94 -0.58 0.38 -15.51
N ASN A 95 -1.53 1.00 -14.77
CA ASN A 95 -2.27 0.28 -13.75
C ASN A 95 -3.32 -0.67 -14.34
N VAL A 96 -4.09 -0.21 -15.34
CA VAL A 96 -5.15 -1.04 -15.93
C VAL A 96 -4.59 -1.92 -17.05
N GLY A 97 -3.89 -1.34 -18.01
CA GLY A 97 -3.29 -2.09 -19.13
C GLY A 97 -2.26 -3.11 -18.65
N GLY A 98 -1.38 -2.71 -17.72
CA GLY A 98 -0.39 -3.61 -17.11
C GLY A 98 -1.05 -4.76 -16.33
N THR A 99 -2.08 -4.48 -15.53
CA THR A 99 -2.79 -5.54 -14.82
C THR A 99 -3.56 -6.46 -15.75
N LEU A 100 -4.13 -5.94 -16.84
CA LEU A 100 -4.77 -6.78 -17.87
C LEU A 100 -3.78 -7.79 -18.47
N ALA A 101 -2.56 -7.34 -18.79
CA ALA A 101 -1.50 -8.22 -19.29
C ALA A 101 -1.09 -9.25 -18.22
N LEU A 102 -0.95 -8.85 -16.95
CA LEU A 102 -0.64 -9.76 -15.84
C LEU A 102 -1.71 -10.85 -15.67
N LEU A 103 -2.99 -10.49 -15.68
CA LEU A 103 -4.10 -11.45 -15.54
C LEU A 103 -4.12 -12.44 -16.71
N ALA A 104 -3.85 -11.98 -17.93
CA ALA A 104 -3.69 -12.85 -19.11
C ALA A 104 -2.49 -13.80 -18.98
N ALA A 105 -1.35 -13.31 -18.49
CA ALA A 105 -0.15 -14.10 -18.22
C ALA A 105 -0.40 -15.18 -17.16
N MET A 106 -1.04 -14.81 -16.04
CA MET A 106 -1.42 -15.73 -14.96
C MET A 106 -2.33 -16.86 -15.48
N ARG A 107 -3.34 -16.50 -16.29
CA ARG A 107 -4.23 -17.48 -16.91
C ARG A 107 -3.47 -18.42 -17.84
N GLY A 108 -2.59 -17.88 -18.70
CA GLY A 108 -1.75 -18.67 -19.61
C GLY A 108 -0.81 -19.63 -18.90
N ALA A 109 -0.26 -19.23 -17.78
CA ALA A 109 0.63 -20.04 -16.93
C ALA A 109 -0.13 -20.98 -15.96
N GLY A 110 -1.46 -20.89 -15.85
CA GLY A 110 -2.24 -21.68 -14.89
C GLY A 110 -2.09 -21.21 -13.44
N VAL A 111 -1.57 -20.01 -13.19
CA VAL A 111 -1.41 -19.41 -11.85
C VAL A 111 -2.74 -18.78 -11.45
N ARG A 112 -3.39 -19.32 -10.41
CA ARG A 112 -4.78 -18.97 -10.06
C ARG A 112 -4.91 -18.26 -8.71
N ARG A 113 -3.86 -17.68 -8.14
CA ARG A 113 -3.92 -16.98 -6.86
C ARG A 113 -3.33 -15.59 -6.98
N LEU A 114 -4.11 -14.57 -6.57
CA LEU A 114 -3.73 -13.17 -6.65
C LEU A 114 -4.03 -12.44 -5.35
N VAL A 115 -3.05 -11.70 -4.82
CA VAL A 115 -3.28 -10.66 -3.81
C VAL A 115 -2.96 -9.32 -4.45
N PHE A 116 -3.95 -8.43 -4.48
CA PHE A 116 -3.87 -7.15 -5.14
C PHE A 116 -3.78 -5.99 -4.14
N SER A 117 -2.80 -5.15 -4.33
CA SER A 117 -2.63 -3.87 -3.66
C SER A 117 -3.65 -2.86 -4.19
N SER A 118 -4.84 -2.81 -3.55
CA SER A 118 -5.88 -1.81 -3.81
C SER A 118 -5.71 -0.61 -2.88
N THR A 119 -6.68 0.30 -2.80
CA THR A 119 -6.54 1.58 -2.09
C THR A 119 -7.87 2.10 -1.56
N ALA A 120 -7.82 2.87 -0.46
CA ALA A 120 -8.93 3.68 0.02
C ALA A 120 -9.38 4.76 -0.97
N ALA A 121 -8.53 5.18 -1.91
CA ALA A 121 -8.88 6.17 -2.93
C ALA A 121 -10.03 5.72 -3.86
N THR A 122 -10.40 4.43 -3.85
CA THR A 122 -11.58 3.91 -4.55
C THR A 122 -12.89 4.44 -3.98
N TYR A 123 -12.92 4.85 -2.72
CA TYR A 123 -14.12 5.40 -2.06
C TYR A 123 -14.36 6.89 -2.41
N GLY A 124 -13.33 7.62 -2.84
CA GLY A 124 -13.42 9.05 -3.15
C GLY A 124 -13.60 9.90 -1.91
N GLU A 125 -14.63 10.74 -1.90
CA GLU A 125 -15.02 11.59 -0.77
C GLU A 125 -16.18 10.92 0.00
N PRO A 126 -15.89 9.97 0.88
CA PRO A 126 -16.93 9.35 1.67
C PRO A 126 -17.47 10.35 2.70
N GLY A 127 -18.75 10.19 3.07
CA GLY A 127 -19.32 10.92 4.19
C GLY A 127 -18.66 10.59 5.52
N ASP A 128 -19.22 11.09 6.62
CA ASP A 128 -18.75 10.85 7.97
C ASP A 128 -18.90 9.37 8.37
N GLY A 129 -17.89 8.82 9.07
CA GLY A 129 -17.93 7.49 9.64
C GLY A 129 -16.83 6.56 9.16
N LEU A 130 -16.80 5.34 9.73
CA LEU A 130 -15.86 4.30 9.33
C LEU A 130 -16.22 3.72 7.96
N LEU A 131 -15.23 3.65 7.08
CA LEU A 131 -15.38 3.04 5.76
C LEU A 131 -15.39 1.52 5.86
N THR A 132 -16.42 0.92 5.30
CA THR A 132 -16.54 -0.53 5.14
C THR A 132 -16.42 -0.90 3.66
N GLU A 133 -16.26 -2.18 3.37
CA GLU A 133 -16.18 -2.68 1.99
C GLU A 133 -17.51 -2.51 1.23
N SER A 134 -18.63 -2.34 1.95
CA SER A 134 -19.94 -2.00 1.38
C SER A 134 -20.17 -0.50 1.17
N SER A 135 -19.27 0.35 1.61
CA SER A 135 -19.33 1.80 1.33
C SER A 135 -19.26 2.05 -0.18
N PRO A 136 -20.04 3.03 -0.70
CA PRO A 136 -20.02 3.35 -2.12
C PRO A 136 -18.60 3.68 -2.62
N THR A 137 -18.25 3.17 -3.80
CA THR A 137 -17.02 3.52 -4.49
C THR A 137 -17.29 4.60 -5.52
N ALA A 138 -16.67 5.77 -5.35
CA ALA A 138 -16.81 6.94 -6.21
C ALA A 138 -15.49 7.72 -6.28
N PRO A 139 -14.44 7.14 -6.90
CA PRO A 139 -13.11 7.74 -6.91
C PRO A 139 -13.12 9.12 -7.56
N THR A 140 -12.44 10.10 -6.94
CA THR A 140 -12.37 11.49 -7.38
C THR A 140 -11.12 11.80 -8.21
N ASN A 141 -10.27 10.82 -8.44
CA ASN A 141 -9.04 10.97 -9.20
C ASN A 141 -8.72 9.72 -10.04
N PRO A 142 -7.91 9.85 -11.11
CA PRO A 142 -7.59 8.74 -12.00
C PRO A 142 -6.84 7.58 -11.32
N TYR A 143 -6.04 7.84 -10.28
CA TYR A 143 -5.42 6.76 -9.50
C TYR A 143 -6.47 5.86 -8.84
N GLY A 144 -7.37 6.43 -8.05
CA GLY A 144 -8.46 5.67 -7.41
C GLY A 144 -9.35 4.96 -8.44
N ALA A 145 -9.68 5.65 -9.54
CA ALA A 145 -10.47 5.08 -10.63
C ALA A 145 -9.76 3.90 -11.31
N SER A 146 -8.45 3.98 -11.55
CA SER A 146 -7.67 2.88 -12.13
C SER A 146 -7.63 1.65 -11.20
N LYS A 147 -7.49 1.85 -9.89
CA LYS A 147 -7.51 0.75 -8.91
C LYS A 147 -8.89 0.09 -8.81
N LEU A 148 -9.97 0.89 -8.86
CA LEU A 148 -11.33 0.35 -8.89
C LEU A 148 -11.61 -0.43 -10.18
N ALA A 149 -11.14 0.06 -11.33
CA ALA A 149 -11.24 -0.68 -12.59
C ALA A 149 -10.56 -2.05 -12.51
N VAL A 150 -9.39 -2.12 -11.86
CA VAL A 150 -8.69 -3.39 -11.61
C VAL A 150 -9.48 -4.30 -10.68
N ASP A 151 -10.11 -3.78 -9.60
CA ASP A 151 -11.00 -4.59 -8.74
C ASP A 151 -12.12 -5.26 -9.57
N HIS A 152 -12.72 -4.53 -10.53
CA HIS A 152 -13.74 -5.08 -11.43
C HIS A 152 -13.17 -6.13 -12.40
N MET A 153 -11.97 -5.91 -12.95
CA MET A 153 -11.30 -6.91 -13.82
C MET A 153 -11.04 -8.21 -13.06
N ILE A 154 -10.52 -8.12 -11.85
CA ILE A 154 -10.25 -9.27 -10.97
C ILE A 154 -11.55 -10.04 -10.68
N ALA A 155 -12.65 -9.34 -10.35
CA ALA A 155 -13.94 -9.97 -10.12
C ALA A 155 -14.42 -10.74 -11.35
N GLY A 156 -14.23 -10.19 -12.56
CA GLY A 156 -14.52 -10.88 -13.82
C GLY A 156 -13.69 -12.15 -14.02
N GLU A 157 -12.39 -12.10 -13.75
CA GLU A 157 -11.49 -13.27 -13.86
C GLU A 157 -11.84 -14.37 -12.83
N CYS A 158 -12.26 -13.98 -11.61
CA CYS A 158 -12.73 -14.95 -10.61
C CYS A 158 -13.93 -15.73 -11.14
N VAL A 159 -14.94 -15.05 -11.66
CA VAL A 159 -16.16 -15.70 -12.19
C VAL A 159 -15.89 -16.52 -13.44
N ALA A 160 -15.12 -15.98 -14.39
CA ALA A 160 -14.92 -16.60 -15.69
C ALA A 160 -13.87 -17.72 -15.67
N HIS A 161 -12.85 -17.62 -14.85
CA HIS A 161 -11.66 -18.47 -14.91
C HIS A 161 -11.25 -19.10 -13.58
N GLY A 162 -12.05 -18.92 -12.51
CA GLY A 162 -11.77 -19.51 -11.20
C GLY A 162 -10.56 -18.90 -10.49
N LEU A 163 -10.20 -17.64 -10.81
CA LEU A 163 -9.15 -16.94 -10.07
C LEU A 163 -9.54 -16.84 -8.58
N ALA A 164 -8.62 -17.14 -7.69
CA ALA A 164 -8.73 -16.93 -6.25
C ALA A 164 -8.06 -15.61 -5.91
N ALA A 165 -8.83 -14.56 -5.61
CA ALA A 165 -8.26 -13.23 -5.46
C ALA A 165 -8.68 -12.51 -4.18
N VAL A 166 -7.74 -11.75 -3.61
CA VAL A 166 -7.98 -10.83 -2.50
C VAL A 166 -7.48 -9.44 -2.88
N SER A 167 -8.36 -8.44 -2.87
CA SER A 167 -8.00 -7.03 -2.98
C SER A 167 -7.91 -6.41 -1.58
N LEU A 168 -6.75 -5.88 -1.25
CA LEU A 168 -6.50 -5.22 0.03
C LEU A 168 -6.54 -3.69 -0.17
N ARG A 169 -7.60 -3.04 0.33
CA ARG A 169 -7.76 -1.58 0.30
C ARG A 169 -7.17 -0.98 1.55
N TYR A 170 -5.94 -0.51 1.47
CA TYR A 170 -5.30 0.15 2.60
C TYR A 170 -5.28 1.66 2.46
N PHE A 171 -5.11 2.30 3.59
CA PHE A 171 -5.18 3.74 3.77
C PHE A 171 -3.76 4.31 3.73
N ASN A 172 -3.28 4.90 4.81
CA ASN A 172 -1.95 5.49 4.80
C ASN A 172 -0.93 4.50 5.36
N VAL A 173 -0.09 3.94 4.48
CA VAL A 173 1.00 3.06 4.92
C VAL A 173 2.13 3.91 5.50
N ALA A 174 2.69 3.47 6.63
CA ALA A 174 3.77 4.19 7.30
C ALA A 174 4.69 3.24 8.08
N GLY A 175 5.74 3.78 8.68
CA GLY A 175 6.74 2.99 9.39
C GLY A 175 7.85 2.48 8.49
N ALA A 176 8.58 1.51 8.99
CA ALA A 176 9.65 0.82 8.26
C ALA A 176 9.86 -0.59 8.82
N TYR A 177 10.49 -1.45 8.04
CA TYR A 177 10.82 -2.80 8.45
C TYR A 177 12.28 -3.13 8.08
N GLY A 178 13.14 -3.23 9.08
CA GLY A 178 14.56 -3.44 8.86
C GLY A 178 15.18 -2.35 7.96
N GLN A 179 15.67 -2.77 6.81
CA GLN A 179 16.26 -1.86 5.82
C GLN A 179 15.26 -1.29 4.80
N PHE A 180 13.97 -1.62 4.93
CA PHE A 180 12.91 -1.21 4.00
C PHE A 180 12.03 -0.13 4.60
N GLY A 181 11.81 0.95 3.87
CA GLY A 181 10.97 2.06 4.24
C GLY A 181 10.65 2.96 3.05
N GLU A 182 9.92 4.02 3.32
CA GLU A 182 9.44 4.95 2.30
C GLU A 182 10.57 5.74 1.65
N LEU A 183 10.61 5.78 0.31
CA LEU A 183 11.65 6.41 -0.50
C LEU A 183 11.10 7.14 -1.74
N HIS A 184 9.82 7.51 -1.75
CA HIS A 184 9.26 8.21 -2.91
C HIS A 184 10.01 9.50 -3.24
N ASP A 185 10.19 9.73 -4.55
CA ASP A 185 10.71 10.98 -5.09
C ASP A 185 9.83 11.40 -6.30
N PRO A 186 9.13 12.56 -6.23
CA PRO A 186 8.99 13.46 -5.06
C PRO A 186 8.17 12.81 -3.93
N GLU A 187 8.55 13.14 -2.67
CA GLU A 187 7.80 12.71 -1.49
C GLU A 187 6.56 13.57 -1.26
N THR A 188 5.43 12.94 -0.96
CA THR A 188 4.14 13.61 -0.75
C THR A 188 3.40 13.16 0.51
N HIS A 189 3.88 12.12 1.21
CA HIS A 189 3.24 11.57 2.40
C HIS A 189 3.61 12.34 3.66
N LEU A 190 2.65 12.51 4.57
CA LEU A 190 2.80 13.39 5.74
C LEU A 190 3.98 12.99 6.63
N ILE A 191 4.07 11.75 7.11
CA ILE A 191 5.12 11.32 8.05
C ILE A 191 6.52 11.55 7.47
N PRO A 192 6.86 11.10 6.25
CA PRO A 192 8.16 11.40 5.65
C PRO A 192 8.43 12.90 5.50
N LEU A 193 7.43 13.71 5.11
CA LEU A 193 7.61 15.17 4.98
C LEU A 193 7.92 15.84 6.32
N VAL A 194 7.23 15.42 7.41
CA VAL A 194 7.52 15.94 8.77
C VAL A 194 8.91 15.48 9.23
N LEU A 195 9.32 14.26 8.90
CA LEU A 195 10.68 13.77 9.19
C LEU A 195 11.76 14.54 8.41
N GLN A 196 11.48 14.98 7.16
CA GLN A 196 12.36 15.87 6.41
C GLN A 196 12.55 17.22 7.13
N VAL A 197 11.51 17.78 7.77
CA VAL A 197 11.63 18.98 8.61
C VAL A 197 12.52 18.69 9.82
N ALA A 198 12.30 17.59 10.54
CA ALA A 198 13.16 17.18 11.66
C ALA A 198 14.63 17.03 11.29
N LEU A 199 14.91 16.68 10.03
CA LEU A 199 16.26 16.54 9.47
C LEU A 199 16.85 17.85 8.93
N GLY A 200 16.09 18.96 8.95
CA GLY A 200 16.51 20.23 8.37
C GLY A 200 16.55 20.25 6.84
N GLN A 201 15.87 19.33 6.17
CA GLN A 201 15.74 19.27 4.70
C GLN A 201 14.60 20.16 4.19
N ARG A 202 13.70 20.52 5.07
CA ARG A 202 12.58 21.46 4.83
C ARG A 202 12.51 22.44 5.97
N GLU A 203 12.11 23.67 5.68
CA GLU A 203 11.96 24.72 6.68
C GLU A 203 10.74 24.50 7.59
N SER A 204 9.64 24.04 7.03
CA SER A 204 8.39 23.82 7.76
C SER A 204 7.51 22.77 7.09
N ILE A 205 6.48 22.32 7.83
CA ILE A 205 5.38 21.51 7.29
C ILE A 205 4.13 22.36 7.11
N SER A 206 3.42 22.20 5.98
CA SER A 206 2.14 22.85 5.75
C SER A 206 0.98 22.02 6.29
N VAL A 207 0.15 22.63 7.14
CA VAL A 207 -1.12 22.09 7.63
C VAL A 207 -2.23 22.61 6.72
N PHE A 208 -2.85 21.74 5.94
CA PHE A 208 -3.86 22.10 4.95
C PHE A 208 -5.27 22.11 5.58
N GLY A 209 -5.69 23.29 6.04
CA GLY A 209 -6.94 23.51 6.77
C GLY A 209 -6.80 23.25 8.27
N GLU A 210 -7.43 24.10 9.07
CA GLU A 210 -7.51 23.99 10.53
C GLU A 210 -8.95 24.18 11.05
N ASP A 211 -9.91 24.08 10.14
CA ASP A 211 -11.33 24.33 10.36
C ASP A 211 -12.20 23.10 10.00
N TYR A 212 -11.59 21.89 9.92
CA TYR A 212 -12.33 20.65 9.76
C TYR A 212 -13.16 20.32 11.01
N PRO A 213 -14.31 19.63 10.88
CA PRO A 213 -15.14 19.22 12.01
C PRO A 213 -14.50 18.04 12.78
N THR A 214 -13.28 18.21 13.24
CA THR A 214 -12.46 17.25 13.97
C THR A 214 -12.04 17.86 15.30
N LEU A 215 -11.47 17.07 16.20
CA LEU A 215 -11.12 17.52 17.55
C LEU A 215 -10.15 18.71 17.57
N ASP A 216 -9.17 18.75 16.66
CA ASP A 216 -8.13 19.78 16.58
C ASP A 216 -8.20 20.63 15.32
N GLY A 217 -9.28 20.46 14.54
CA GLY A 217 -9.52 21.21 13.30
C GLY A 217 -8.74 20.69 12.10
N THR A 218 -7.89 19.66 12.24
CA THR A 218 -7.14 19.08 11.11
C THR A 218 -7.73 17.75 10.67
N CYS A 219 -7.49 17.34 9.42
CA CYS A 219 -8.07 16.09 8.92
C CYS A 219 -7.46 14.86 9.61
N VAL A 220 -8.28 13.80 9.73
CA VAL A 220 -7.92 12.53 10.37
C VAL A 220 -7.71 11.46 9.32
N ARG A 221 -6.61 10.71 9.44
CA ARG A 221 -6.22 9.61 8.53
C ARG A 221 -5.90 8.36 9.32
N ASP A 222 -6.19 7.22 8.73
CA ASP A 222 -5.84 5.91 9.25
C ASP A 222 -4.43 5.53 8.79
N TYR A 223 -3.54 5.28 9.74
CA TYR A 223 -2.17 4.85 9.46
C TYR A 223 -1.99 3.39 9.82
N ILE A 224 -1.48 2.62 8.86
CA ILE A 224 -1.14 1.21 9.05
C ILE A 224 0.37 1.02 8.96
N HIS A 225 0.94 0.28 9.91
CA HIS A 225 2.36 -0.06 9.87
C HIS A 225 2.64 -1.03 8.72
N VAL A 226 3.70 -0.77 7.95
CA VAL A 226 4.03 -1.57 6.76
C VAL A 226 4.25 -3.05 7.04
N ALA A 227 4.77 -3.40 8.23
CA ALA A 227 4.94 -4.80 8.64
C ALA A 227 3.60 -5.49 8.91
N ASP A 228 2.64 -4.82 9.57
CA ASP A 228 1.28 -5.35 9.75
C ASP A 228 0.57 -5.52 8.41
N LEU A 229 0.80 -4.59 7.49
CA LEU A 229 0.30 -4.69 6.12
C LEU A 229 0.88 -5.91 5.41
N ALA A 230 2.18 -6.19 5.56
CA ALA A 230 2.81 -7.38 4.98
C ALA A 230 2.18 -8.67 5.54
N GLU A 231 1.95 -8.74 6.84
CA GLU A 231 1.27 -9.88 7.48
C GLU A 231 -0.15 -10.09 6.92
N ALA A 232 -0.89 -9.01 6.61
CA ALA A 232 -2.20 -9.10 5.95
C ALA A 232 -2.09 -9.71 4.55
N HIS A 233 -1.07 -9.38 3.77
CA HIS A 233 -0.84 -9.94 2.44
C HIS A 233 -0.57 -11.45 2.50
N LEU A 234 0.26 -11.90 3.45
CA LEU A 234 0.51 -13.33 3.67
C LEU A 234 -0.77 -14.05 4.14
N SER A 235 -1.57 -13.41 4.99
CA SER A 235 -2.88 -13.97 5.41
C SER A 235 -3.84 -14.08 4.22
N ALA A 236 -3.89 -13.08 3.35
CA ALA A 236 -4.71 -13.08 2.15
C ALA A 236 -4.35 -14.24 1.19
N LEU A 237 -3.07 -14.56 1.03
CA LEU A 237 -2.63 -15.71 0.24
C LEU A 237 -3.21 -17.04 0.77
N ARG A 238 -3.35 -17.19 2.08
CA ARG A 238 -3.85 -18.42 2.71
C ARG A 238 -5.35 -18.63 2.52
N VAL A 239 -6.12 -17.53 2.51
CA VAL A 239 -7.60 -17.59 2.50
C VAL A 239 -8.22 -17.44 1.12
N ALA A 240 -7.46 -17.01 0.11
CA ALA A 240 -7.97 -16.86 -1.25
C ALA A 240 -8.58 -18.17 -1.76
N ALA A 241 -9.87 -18.14 -2.07
CA ALA A 241 -10.63 -19.29 -2.51
C ALA A 241 -10.96 -19.21 -4.01
N GLU A 242 -10.98 -20.37 -4.68
CA GLU A 242 -11.22 -20.47 -6.13
C GLU A 242 -12.56 -19.84 -6.50
N GLY A 243 -12.55 -18.96 -7.50
CA GLY A 243 -13.74 -18.25 -7.98
C GLY A 243 -14.22 -17.10 -7.08
N GLU A 244 -13.55 -16.85 -5.95
CA GLU A 244 -13.91 -15.78 -5.03
C GLU A 244 -13.01 -14.56 -5.25
N HIS A 245 -13.63 -13.38 -5.30
CA HIS A 245 -12.95 -12.09 -5.14
C HIS A 245 -13.30 -11.51 -3.77
N LEU A 246 -12.40 -11.66 -2.81
CA LEU A 246 -12.54 -11.05 -1.48
C LEU A 246 -11.94 -9.66 -1.48
N VAL A 247 -12.69 -8.67 -0.98
CA VAL A 247 -12.17 -7.31 -0.75
C VAL A 247 -12.08 -7.07 0.75
N CYS A 248 -10.98 -6.54 1.25
CA CYS A 248 -10.79 -6.19 2.66
C CYS A 248 -10.18 -4.81 2.81
N ASN A 249 -10.75 -3.98 3.68
CA ASN A 249 -10.11 -2.76 4.15
C ASN A 249 -9.04 -3.10 5.19
N LEU A 250 -7.91 -2.42 5.10
CA LEU A 250 -6.82 -2.53 6.07
C LEU A 250 -6.50 -1.17 6.66
N GLY A 251 -6.67 -1.05 7.95
CA GLY A 251 -6.36 0.12 8.76
C GLY A 251 -6.27 -0.25 10.23
N ASN A 252 -5.94 0.69 11.10
CA ASN A 252 -5.95 0.44 12.54
C ASN A 252 -7.31 0.77 13.20
N GLY A 253 -8.23 1.43 12.45
CA GLY A 253 -9.60 1.72 12.88
C GLY A 253 -9.76 2.91 13.81
N SER A 254 -8.68 3.59 14.22
CA SER A 254 -8.72 4.73 15.15
C SER A 254 -8.55 6.07 14.43
N GLY A 255 -7.63 6.13 13.47
CA GLY A 255 -7.21 7.35 12.81
C GLY A 255 -6.37 8.27 13.69
N PHE A 256 -5.58 9.13 13.05
CA PHE A 256 -4.79 10.18 13.72
C PHE A 256 -4.89 11.47 12.94
N SER A 257 -4.98 12.59 13.63
CA SER A 257 -5.01 13.91 13.02
C SER A 257 -3.62 14.31 12.48
N VAL A 258 -3.59 15.31 11.61
CA VAL A 258 -2.31 15.87 11.13
C VAL A 258 -1.49 16.42 12.29
N ARG A 259 -2.10 17.10 13.26
CA ARG A 259 -1.40 17.64 14.44
C ARG A 259 -0.89 16.55 15.36
N GLU A 260 -1.65 15.47 15.58
CA GLU A 260 -1.16 14.32 16.35
C GLU A 260 0.08 13.70 15.72
N VAL A 261 0.15 13.60 14.39
CA VAL A 261 1.34 13.12 13.67
C VAL A 261 2.53 14.06 13.92
N ILE A 262 2.35 15.37 13.74
CA ILE A 262 3.41 16.36 13.95
C ILE A 262 3.94 16.33 15.39
N GLU A 263 3.04 16.31 16.37
CA GLU A 263 3.41 16.23 17.79
C GLU A 263 4.14 14.93 18.12
N THR A 264 3.73 13.82 17.52
CA THR A 264 4.42 12.54 17.72
C THR A 264 5.84 12.59 17.12
N VAL A 265 6.02 13.21 15.95
CA VAL A 265 7.36 13.39 15.37
C VAL A 265 8.22 14.29 16.26
N ARG A 266 7.69 15.38 16.84
CA ARG A 266 8.41 16.22 17.81
C ARG A 266 8.90 15.39 19.00
N LYS A 267 8.03 14.57 19.59
CA LYS A 267 8.35 13.71 20.74
C LYS A 267 9.42 12.67 20.40
N VAL A 268 9.27 11.97 19.28
CA VAL A 268 10.19 10.89 18.87
C VAL A 268 11.56 11.43 18.48
N THR A 269 11.60 12.55 17.76
CA THR A 269 12.86 13.08 17.22
C THR A 269 13.59 14.04 18.17
N GLY A 270 12.85 14.64 19.14
CA GLY A 270 13.35 15.73 19.99
C GLY A 270 13.66 17.01 19.21
N LYS A 271 13.08 17.18 18.01
CA LYS A 271 13.30 18.32 17.11
C LYS A 271 12.09 19.23 17.07
N GLU A 272 12.35 20.52 16.88
CA GLU A 272 11.31 21.48 16.53
C GLU A 272 10.82 21.21 15.11
N ILE A 273 9.49 21.25 14.93
CA ILE A 273 8.82 21.12 13.64
C ILE A 273 8.00 22.38 13.41
N PRO A 274 8.54 23.40 12.75
CA PRO A 274 7.76 24.58 12.37
C PRO A 274 6.59 24.23 11.47
N GLU A 275 5.42 24.83 11.74
CA GLU A 275 4.19 24.65 10.98
C GLU A 275 3.78 25.92 10.26
N SER A 276 3.16 25.77 9.10
CA SER A 276 2.47 26.85 8.40
C SER A 276 1.07 26.38 8.00
N VAL A 277 0.06 27.21 8.29
CA VAL A 277 -1.32 26.90 7.89
C VAL A 277 -1.53 27.31 6.44
N ALA A 278 -2.13 26.42 5.66
CA ALA A 278 -2.50 26.65 4.27
C ALA A 278 -4.00 26.36 4.05
N PRO A 279 -4.62 26.88 3.00
CA PRO A 279 -6.01 26.54 2.66
C PRO A 279 -6.20 25.03 2.52
N ARG A 280 -7.44 24.53 2.79
CA ARG A 280 -7.79 23.14 2.56
C ARG A 280 -7.46 22.71 1.14
N ARG A 281 -6.99 21.48 0.97
CA ARG A 281 -6.91 20.86 -0.34
C ARG A 281 -8.32 20.53 -0.84
N ALA A 282 -8.60 20.81 -2.10
CA ALA A 282 -9.87 20.42 -2.70
C ALA A 282 -10.02 18.89 -2.67
N GLY A 283 -11.19 18.42 -2.24
CA GLY A 283 -11.47 16.99 -2.18
C GLY A 283 -10.86 16.24 -0.99
N ASP A 284 -10.30 16.94 -0.01
CA ASP A 284 -9.69 16.29 1.17
C ASP A 284 -10.76 16.11 2.27
N PRO A 285 -11.20 14.86 2.58
CA PRO A 285 -12.26 14.64 3.57
C PRO A 285 -11.74 14.88 5.01
N ALA A 286 -12.65 15.26 5.93
CA ALA A 286 -12.33 15.43 7.34
C ALA A 286 -11.85 14.13 7.97
N PHE A 287 -12.49 13.01 7.65
CA PHE A 287 -12.15 11.68 8.16
C PHE A 287 -11.96 10.69 7.00
N LEU A 288 -10.90 9.91 7.09
CA LEU A 288 -10.66 8.78 6.21
C LEU A 288 -10.09 7.63 7.05
N VAL A 289 -11.00 6.82 7.63
CA VAL A 289 -10.66 5.76 8.58
C VAL A 289 -11.39 4.48 8.21
N ALA A 290 -10.67 3.35 8.26
CA ALA A 290 -11.17 2.04 7.87
C ALA A 290 -11.91 1.32 9.01
N SER A 291 -12.91 0.52 8.65
CA SER A 291 -13.30 -0.63 9.45
C SER A 291 -12.50 -1.84 8.96
N ALA A 292 -11.64 -2.40 9.80
CA ALA A 292 -10.87 -3.60 9.49
C ALA A 292 -11.62 -4.90 9.88
N ARG A 293 -12.93 -4.83 10.10
CA ARG A 293 -13.73 -5.97 10.56
C ARG A 293 -13.67 -7.15 9.61
N THR A 294 -13.83 -6.92 8.31
CA THR A 294 -13.76 -8.00 7.30
C THR A 294 -12.37 -8.65 7.28
N ALA A 295 -11.30 -7.87 7.41
CA ALA A 295 -9.95 -8.41 7.50
C ALA A 295 -9.78 -9.28 8.75
N HIS A 296 -10.30 -8.86 9.90
CA HIS A 296 -10.29 -9.67 11.12
C HIS A 296 -11.05 -10.99 10.94
N GLU A 297 -12.28 -10.92 10.44
CA GLU A 297 -13.17 -12.09 10.30
C GLU A 297 -12.70 -13.07 9.22
N ARG A 298 -12.22 -12.55 8.08
CA ARG A 298 -11.94 -13.37 6.88
C ARG A 298 -10.46 -13.74 6.76
N LEU A 299 -9.53 -12.86 7.14
CA LEU A 299 -8.10 -13.12 7.08
C LEU A 299 -7.52 -13.62 8.42
N GLY A 300 -8.28 -13.48 9.53
CA GLY A 300 -7.75 -13.68 10.88
C GLY A 300 -6.65 -12.66 11.23
N TRP A 301 -6.69 -11.49 10.59
CA TRP A 301 -5.67 -10.47 10.73
C TRP A 301 -6.12 -9.33 11.64
N THR A 302 -5.22 -8.90 12.52
CA THR A 302 -5.39 -7.73 13.38
C THR A 302 -4.05 -6.99 13.44
N PRO A 303 -4.03 -5.65 13.29
CA PRO A 303 -2.78 -4.90 13.40
C PRO A 303 -2.21 -5.01 14.81
N THR A 304 -0.91 -5.22 14.92
CA THR A 304 -0.18 -5.33 16.19
C THR A 304 0.68 -4.12 16.47
N ARG A 305 0.98 -3.31 15.45
CA ARG A 305 1.81 -2.09 15.49
C ARG A 305 0.95 -0.86 15.19
N SER A 306 -0.18 -0.70 15.91
CA SER A 306 -1.16 0.38 15.70
C SER A 306 -0.81 1.68 16.43
N ASP A 307 0.21 1.68 17.28
CA ASP A 307 0.68 2.88 17.99
C ASP A 307 1.44 3.83 17.08
N LEU A 308 0.98 5.08 16.98
CA LEU A 308 1.60 6.10 16.13
C LEU A 308 3.07 6.38 16.51
N THR A 309 3.41 6.28 17.81
CA THR A 309 4.78 6.49 18.28
C THR A 309 5.71 5.41 17.72
N GLY A 310 5.29 4.14 17.72
CA GLY A 310 6.02 3.03 17.11
C GLY A 310 6.20 3.22 15.61
N ILE A 311 5.12 3.55 14.90
CA ILE A 311 5.13 3.82 13.44
C ILE A 311 6.14 4.92 13.11
N VAL A 312 6.08 6.05 13.81
CA VAL A 312 6.99 7.19 13.60
C VAL A 312 8.43 6.85 13.97
N THR A 313 8.63 6.07 15.06
CA THR A 313 9.97 5.65 15.50
C THR A 313 10.66 4.80 14.44
N ASP A 314 9.96 3.84 13.85
CA ASP A 314 10.53 2.97 12.83
C ASP A 314 10.84 3.75 11.55
N ALA A 315 9.93 4.64 11.12
CA ALA A 315 10.18 5.55 10.00
C ALA A 315 11.39 6.47 10.25
N TRP A 316 11.53 7.01 11.46
CA TRP A 316 12.66 7.85 11.85
C TRP A 316 13.98 7.11 11.84
N ASN A 317 14.02 5.92 12.42
CA ASN A 317 15.22 5.09 12.46
C ASN A 317 15.70 4.73 11.05
N PHE A 318 14.78 4.33 10.18
CA PHE A 318 15.08 4.06 8.77
C PHE A 318 15.66 5.29 8.06
N THR A 319 14.99 6.44 8.20
CA THR A 319 15.42 7.68 7.52
C THR A 319 16.79 8.15 7.99
N ARG A 320 17.11 7.97 9.28
CA ARG A 320 18.44 8.30 9.85
C ARG A 320 19.55 7.36 9.36
N ALA A 321 19.27 6.05 9.31
CA ALA A 321 20.26 5.04 8.93
C ALA A 321 20.77 5.23 7.49
N ARG A 322 20.00 5.85 6.62
CA ARG A 322 20.39 6.13 5.22
C ARG A 322 21.29 7.38 5.06
N ARG A 323 21.53 8.12 6.13
CA ARG A 323 22.39 9.34 6.12
C ARG A 323 23.80 9.11 6.65
N GLY A 324 24.05 8.02 7.33
CA GLY A 324 25.37 7.58 7.78
C GLY A 324 26.02 6.66 6.76
#